data_86d46823b0a42177cde936b803e1f69f
#
_entry.id   86d46823b0a42177cde936b803e1f69f
#
_cell.length_a   1.000
_cell.length_b   1.000
_cell.length_c   1.000
_cell.angle_alpha   90.00
_cell.angle_beta   90.00
_cell.angle_gamma   90.00
#
_symmetry.space_group_name_H-M   'P 1'
#
loop_
_entity.id
_entity.type
_entity.pdbx_description
1 polymer ?
#
loop_
_entity_poly.entity_id
_entity_poly.type
_entity_poly.pdbx_seq_one_letter_code
_entity_poly.pdbx_strand_id
1 'polypeptide(L)'
;MAGAFVALPGAETDGFLPDTAGAAGLTEGRFLALRVTRGPQGGKGCRLAASGDAAEGPIRLLARGPGAVERLAALHPTAEIRVDRPAVAAVLPSALRLRLHVGLGDLHAEAAAEWSALEDAVVALPAGARMTISPTPALTAIDVDAGAATADRRPKKEAQLALNRALIPAILRQIRLRHLAGAIVVDSAGLPQRGRSVLAENFIAALADDPAKPRFLGFSGLGLAEILRPRLHPPLHELFAGPHAAGLAALAALCAAWEEQPGMGHAVQAAPAVIAAIESDVIARQQFRDRIGRAAILHAESSEAAPSRAWRLVTVPQR
;
A
#
# COMPACT_ATOMS: atom_id res chain seq x y z
N MET A 1 -23.49 -1.11 16.11
CA MET A 1 -23.49 -2.04 14.97
C MET A 1 -23.30 -3.41 15.57
N ALA A 2 -24.30 -4.25 15.47
CA ALA A 2 -24.27 -5.63 15.97
C ALA A 2 -23.61 -6.56 14.93
N GLY A 3 -23.11 -7.68 15.37
CA GLY A 3 -22.44 -8.68 14.54
C GLY A 3 -21.77 -9.76 15.38
N ALA A 4 -21.10 -10.69 14.72
CA ALA A 4 -20.37 -11.79 15.32
C ALA A 4 -18.86 -11.66 15.14
N PHE A 5 -18.09 -12.11 16.10
CA PHE A 5 -16.65 -12.33 15.97
C PHE A 5 -16.41 -13.76 15.49
N VAL A 6 -15.52 -13.93 14.54
CA VAL A 6 -15.29 -15.21 13.87
C VAL A 6 -13.80 -15.51 13.80
N ALA A 7 -13.41 -16.67 14.29
CA ALA A 7 -12.05 -17.16 14.21
C ALA A 7 -11.64 -17.39 12.75
N LEU A 8 -10.45 -16.93 12.38
CA LEU A 8 -9.88 -17.06 11.03
C LEU A 8 -8.57 -17.87 11.06
N PRO A 9 -8.26 -18.62 9.99
CA PRO A 9 -7.04 -19.42 9.95
C PRO A 9 -5.79 -18.50 9.99
N GLY A 10 -4.89 -18.74 10.95
CA GLY A 10 -3.63 -18.02 11.08
C GLY A 10 -3.73 -16.55 11.49
N ALA A 11 -4.90 -16.09 11.95
CA ALA A 11 -5.08 -14.74 12.46
C ALA A 11 -4.99 -14.73 13.99
N GLU A 12 -4.27 -13.77 14.57
CA GLU A 12 -4.19 -13.56 16.03
C GLU A 12 -5.48 -12.94 16.61
N THR A 13 -6.24 -12.24 15.77
CA THR A 13 -7.48 -11.58 16.17
C THR A 13 -8.65 -12.05 15.32
N ASP A 14 -9.79 -12.26 15.96
CA ASP A 14 -11.03 -12.65 15.28
C ASP A 14 -11.48 -11.61 14.27
N GLY A 15 -12.03 -12.07 13.14
CA GLY A 15 -12.68 -11.22 12.17
C GLY A 15 -14.07 -10.78 12.64
N PHE A 16 -14.51 -9.59 12.24
CA PHE A 16 -15.84 -9.06 12.55
C PHE A 16 -16.79 -9.22 11.37
N LEU A 17 -17.87 -9.97 11.56
CA LEU A 17 -18.97 -10.16 10.62
C LEU A 17 -20.16 -9.33 11.08
N PRO A 18 -20.55 -8.22 10.39
CA PRO A 18 -21.73 -7.44 10.74
C PRO A 18 -23.04 -8.23 10.50
N ASP A 19 -24.09 -7.91 11.25
CA ASP A 19 -25.43 -8.47 11.01
C ASP A 19 -25.90 -8.22 9.59
N THR A 20 -25.66 -7.01 9.07
CA THR A 20 -25.98 -6.60 7.69
C THR A 20 -25.17 -7.34 6.62
N ALA A 21 -24.13 -8.08 7.01
CA ALA A 21 -23.26 -8.84 6.12
C ALA A 21 -23.34 -10.36 6.36
N GLY A 22 -24.35 -10.83 7.14
CA GLY A 22 -24.66 -12.22 7.31
C GLY A 22 -24.46 -12.79 8.74
N ALA A 23 -24.27 -11.95 9.76
CA ALA A 23 -24.18 -12.43 11.14
C ALA A 23 -25.55 -12.63 11.81
N ALA A 24 -26.61 -12.00 11.30
CA ALA A 24 -27.93 -12.03 11.93
C ALA A 24 -28.45 -13.49 12.06
N GLY A 25 -28.86 -13.87 13.29
CA GLY A 25 -29.42 -15.20 13.56
C GLY A 25 -28.38 -16.33 13.63
N LEU A 26 -27.09 -16.03 13.62
CA LEU A 26 -26.05 -17.05 13.82
C LEU A 26 -25.96 -17.46 15.29
N THR A 27 -25.62 -18.72 15.49
CA THR A 27 -25.30 -19.29 16.80
C THR A 27 -23.83 -19.62 16.89
N GLU A 28 -23.28 -19.61 18.10
CA GLU A 28 -21.90 -19.98 18.37
C GLU A 28 -21.60 -21.43 17.92
N GLY A 29 -20.37 -21.68 17.47
CA GLY A 29 -19.91 -22.98 17.01
C GLY A 29 -20.24 -23.32 15.55
N ARG A 30 -20.88 -22.43 14.78
CA ARG A 30 -21.15 -22.66 13.35
C ARG A 30 -19.93 -22.34 12.47
N PHE A 31 -19.71 -23.18 11.47
CA PHE A 31 -18.74 -22.91 10.40
C PHE A 31 -19.44 -22.19 9.25
N LEU A 32 -18.75 -21.20 8.70
CA LEU A 32 -19.26 -20.32 7.65
C LEU A 32 -18.22 -20.13 6.54
N ALA A 33 -18.67 -20.07 5.31
CA ALA A 33 -17.87 -19.56 4.20
C ALA A 33 -17.92 -18.02 4.22
N LEU A 34 -16.76 -17.39 4.41
CA LEU A 34 -16.66 -15.96 4.60
C LEU A 34 -15.65 -15.36 3.64
N ARG A 35 -15.91 -14.13 3.21
CA ARG A 35 -14.97 -13.31 2.44
C ARG A 35 -14.46 -12.17 3.31
N VAL A 36 -13.15 -11.97 3.30
CA VAL A 36 -12.54 -10.77 3.87
C VAL A 36 -12.84 -9.58 2.96
N THR A 37 -13.54 -8.58 3.51
CA THR A 37 -13.90 -7.34 2.80
C THR A 37 -13.01 -6.18 3.14
N ARG A 38 -12.30 -6.26 4.27
CA ARG A 38 -11.30 -5.30 4.71
C ARG A 38 -10.26 -6.00 5.59
N GLY A 39 -8.98 -5.73 5.34
CA GLY A 39 -7.88 -6.22 6.17
C GLY A 39 -7.91 -5.67 7.60
N PRO A 40 -7.09 -6.23 8.51
CA PRO A 40 -6.99 -5.78 9.89
C PRO A 40 -6.50 -4.33 9.96
N GLN A 41 -6.85 -3.62 11.05
CA GLN A 41 -6.47 -2.22 11.25
C GLN A 41 -6.47 -1.85 12.73
N GLY A 42 -5.37 -1.26 13.21
CA GLY A 42 -5.30 -0.68 14.56
C GLY A 42 -5.68 -1.67 15.66
N GLY A 43 -5.15 -2.90 15.60
CA GLY A 43 -5.46 -3.98 16.55
C GLY A 43 -6.84 -4.62 16.38
N LYS A 44 -7.63 -4.20 15.39
CA LYS A 44 -8.93 -4.80 15.05
C LYS A 44 -8.75 -5.86 13.96
N GLY A 45 -9.43 -7.00 14.09
CA GLY A 45 -9.43 -8.05 13.08
C GLY A 45 -10.08 -7.65 11.74
N CYS A 46 -10.01 -8.55 10.78
CA CYS A 46 -10.58 -8.36 9.46
C CYS A 46 -12.09 -8.08 9.51
N ARG A 47 -12.61 -7.28 8.56
CA ARG A 47 -14.05 -7.18 8.31
C ARG A 47 -14.47 -8.24 7.30
N LEU A 48 -15.58 -8.90 7.60
CA LEU A 48 -16.06 -10.07 6.88
C LEU A 48 -17.43 -9.82 6.25
N ALA A 49 -17.75 -10.61 5.24
CA ALA A 49 -19.11 -10.80 4.73
C ALA A 49 -19.33 -12.28 4.44
N ALA A 50 -20.55 -12.75 4.63
CA ALA A 50 -20.94 -14.10 4.24
C ALA A 50 -20.77 -14.29 2.73
N SER A 51 -20.21 -15.43 2.32
CA SER A 51 -19.86 -15.74 0.93
C SER A 51 -20.59 -16.98 0.41
N GLY A 52 -21.71 -17.35 1.01
CA GLY A 52 -22.49 -18.53 0.62
C GLY A 52 -23.03 -19.29 1.81
N ASP A 53 -23.37 -20.54 1.58
CA ASP A 53 -23.99 -21.43 2.54
C ASP A 53 -23.05 -21.84 3.69
N ALA A 54 -23.63 -22.51 4.69
CA ALA A 54 -22.87 -23.08 5.80
C ALA A 54 -21.71 -23.94 5.29
N ALA A 55 -20.52 -23.72 5.84
CA ALA A 55 -19.35 -24.53 5.55
C ALA A 55 -19.24 -25.65 6.59
N GLU A 56 -18.65 -26.76 6.21
CA GLU A 56 -18.35 -27.87 7.11
C GLU A 56 -16.84 -28.08 7.20
N GLY A 57 -16.40 -28.62 8.32
CA GLY A 57 -15.02 -29.03 8.53
C GLY A 57 -14.16 -27.96 9.24
N PRO A 58 -12.82 -28.19 9.29
CA PRO A 58 -11.92 -27.34 10.07
C PRO A 58 -11.76 -25.95 9.45
N ILE A 59 -11.41 -24.97 10.29
CA ILE A 59 -11.09 -23.60 9.85
C ILE A 59 -9.91 -23.65 8.88
N ARG A 60 -10.11 -23.18 7.64
CA ARG A 60 -9.09 -23.15 6.57
C ARG A 60 -9.33 -22.05 5.57
N LEU A 61 -8.28 -21.67 4.85
CA LEU A 61 -8.41 -20.81 3.70
C LEU A 61 -9.04 -21.60 2.53
N LEU A 62 -10.19 -21.15 2.04
CA LEU A 62 -10.92 -21.81 0.94
C LEU A 62 -10.35 -21.40 -0.42
N ALA A 63 -10.12 -20.10 -0.62
CA ALA A 63 -9.55 -19.55 -1.84
C ALA A 63 -8.82 -18.25 -1.56
N ARG A 64 -7.79 -17.95 -2.35
CA ARG A 64 -7.17 -16.62 -2.39
C ARG A 64 -7.90 -15.77 -3.43
N GLY A 65 -8.13 -14.50 -3.08
CA GLY A 65 -8.57 -13.51 -4.07
C GLY A 65 -7.46 -13.21 -5.09
N PRO A 66 -7.79 -12.51 -6.18
CA PRO A 66 -6.80 -12.15 -7.21
C PRO A 66 -5.71 -11.27 -6.59
N GLY A 67 -4.45 -11.58 -6.93
CA GLY A 67 -3.28 -10.80 -6.55
C GLY A 67 -3.24 -9.41 -7.19
N ALA A 68 -2.27 -8.58 -6.81
CA ALA A 68 -2.14 -7.23 -7.36
C ALA A 68 -1.92 -7.25 -8.88
N VAL A 69 -1.06 -8.15 -9.36
CA VAL A 69 -0.76 -8.31 -10.80
C VAL A 69 -2.01 -8.76 -11.57
N GLU A 70 -2.77 -9.71 -11.02
CA GLU A 70 -4.01 -10.19 -11.66
C GLU A 70 -5.07 -9.09 -11.76
N ARG A 71 -5.23 -8.28 -10.69
CA ARG A 71 -6.16 -7.14 -10.71
C ARG A 71 -5.76 -6.08 -11.74
N LEU A 72 -4.47 -5.74 -11.80
CA LEU A 72 -3.96 -4.79 -12.80
C LEU A 72 -4.08 -5.35 -14.21
N ALA A 73 -3.77 -6.63 -14.40
CA ALA A 73 -3.90 -7.30 -15.69
C ALA A 73 -5.36 -7.36 -16.19
N ALA A 74 -6.33 -7.46 -15.28
CA ALA A 74 -7.76 -7.40 -15.63
C ALA A 74 -8.19 -5.97 -16.02
N LEU A 75 -7.65 -4.94 -15.36
CA LEU A 75 -7.90 -3.53 -15.73
C LEU A 75 -7.23 -3.13 -17.05
N HIS A 76 -6.11 -3.78 -17.39
CA HIS A 76 -5.32 -3.50 -18.59
C HIS A 76 -5.11 -4.78 -19.42
N PRO A 77 -6.15 -5.29 -20.12
CA PRO A 77 -6.13 -6.62 -20.73
C PRO A 77 -5.10 -6.78 -21.86
N THR A 78 -4.65 -5.70 -22.47
CA THR A 78 -3.67 -5.71 -23.58
C THR A 78 -2.24 -5.33 -23.15
N ALA A 79 -2.05 -4.90 -21.89
CA ALA A 79 -0.73 -4.47 -21.43
C ALA A 79 0.22 -5.66 -21.25
N GLU A 80 1.48 -5.48 -21.65
CA GLU A 80 2.57 -6.42 -21.32
C GLU A 80 2.83 -6.43 -19.80
N ILE A 81 3.28 -7.58 -19.30
CA ILE A 81 3.69 -7.76 -17.91
C ILE A 81 5.18 -8.08 -17.91
N ARG A 82 5.99 -7.17 -17.38
CA ARG A 82 7.43 -7.35 -17.30
C ARG A 82 7.84 -7.72 -15.87
N VAL A 83 8.70 -8.71 -15.75
CA VAL A 83 9.23 -9.19 -14.46
C VAL A 83 10.75 -9.21 -14.51
N ASP A 84 11.38 -9.01 -13.35
CA ASP A 84 12.85 -8.92 -13.24
C ASP A 84 13.55 -10.28 -13.45
N ARG A 85 12.85 -11.37 -13.15
CA ARG A 85 13.47 -12.72 -13.21
C ARG A 85 12.46 -13.84 -13.49
N PRO A 86 12.93 -14.99 -14.04
CA PRO A 86 12.09 -16.15 -14.35
C PRO A 86 11.33 -16.70 -13.15
N ALA A 87 11.92 -16.68 -11.95
CA ALA A 87 11.29 -17.19 -10.73
C ALA A 87 10.00 -16.41 -10.38
N VAL A 88 9.96 -15.09 -10.63
CA VAL A 88 8.75 -14.28 -10.46
C VAL A 88 7.70 -14.64 -11.51
N ALA A 89 8.12 -14.83 -12.77
CA ALA A 89 7.21 -15.29 -13.84
C ALA A 89 6.56 -16.64 -13.53
N ALA A 90 7.31 -17.56 -12.91
CA ALA A 90 6.85 -18.92 -12.62
C ALA A 90 5.72 -18.98 -11.57
N VAL A 91 5.65 -18.01 -10.64
CA VAL A 91 4.61 -17.98 -9.60
C VAL A 91 3.36 -17.22 -10.01
N LEU A 92 3.39 -16.55 -11.17
CA LEU A 92 2.21 -15.86 -11.71
C LEU A 92 1.24 -16.84 -12.40
N PRO A 93 -0.07 -16.53 -12.40
CA PRO A 93 -1.07 -17.39 -13.04
C PRO A 93 -0.77 -17.71 -14.51
N SER A 94 -1.00 -18.95 -14.90
CA SER A 94 -0.76 -19.41 -16.27
C SER A 94 -1.54 -18.62 -17.33
N ALA A 95 -2.70 -18.09 -16.99
CA ALA A 95 -3.50 -17.22 -17.86
C ALA A 95 -2.77 -15.93 -18.30
N LEU A 96 -1.74 -15.51 -17.57
CA LEU A 96 -0.97 -14.32 -17.89
C LEU A 96 0.27 -14.60 -18.75
N ARG A 97 0.61 -15.86 -19.02
CA ARG A 97 1.87 -16.28 -19.68
C ARG A 97 2.14 -15.63 -21.02
N LEU A 98 1.12 -15.45 -21.84
CA LEU A 98 1.26 -14.83 -23.17
C LEU A 98 1.65 -13.34 -23.11
N ARG A 99 1.51 -12.73 -21.96
CA ARG A 99 1.78 -11.32 -21.71
C ARG A 99 3.04 -11.10 -20.87
N LEU A 100 3.68 -12.20 -20.40
CA LEU A 100 4.85 -12.16 -19.52
C LEU A 100 6.13 -12.06 -20.33
N HIS A 101 6.94 -11.07 -19.97
CA HIS A 101 8.30 -10.88 -20.48
C HIS A 101 9.28 -10.78 -19.32
N VAL A 102 10.36 -11.56 -19.38
CA VAL A 102 11.44 -11.49 -18.39
C VAL A 102 12.45 -10.44 -18.82
N GLY A 103 12.76 -9.54 -17.91
CA GLY A 103 13.64 -8.38 -18.12
C GLY A 103 12.85 -7.08 -18.07
N LEU A 104 13.29 -6.17 -17.19
CA LEU A 104 12.61 -4.89 -16.95
C LEU A 104 13.06 -3.82 -17.95
N GLY A 105 14.29 -3.94 -18.50
CA GLY A 105 14.86 -2.92 -19.37
C GLY A 105 14.87 -1.55 -18.71
N ASP A 106 14.57 -0.52 -19.44
CA ASP A 106 14.58 0.87 -18.96
C ASP A 106 13.49 1.17 -17.92
N LEU A 107 12.41 0.35 -17.87
CA LEU A 107 11.33 0.51 -16.90
C LEU A 107 11.77 0.25 -15.45
N HIS A 108 12.92 -0.44 -15.24
CA HIS A 108 13.39 -0.75 -13.89
C HIS A 108 13.74 0.50 -13.09
N ALA A 109 14.49 1.43 -13.70
CA ALA A 109 14.91 2.65 -13.02
C ALA A 109 13.72 3.57 -12.70
N GLU A 110 12.78 3.72 -13.64
CA GLU A 110 11.58 4.54 -13.45
C GLU A 110 10.68 3.96 -12.34
N ALA A 111 10.42 2.65 -12.36
CA ALA A 111 9.60 1.99 -11.35
C ALA A 111 10.24 2.04 -9.96
N ALA A 112 11.57 1.88 -9.86
CA ALA A 112 12.31 1.97 -8.62
C ALA A 112 12.27 3.38 -8.03
N ALA A 113 12.42 4.42 -8.87
CA ALA A 113 12.33 5.81 -8.46
C ALA A 113 10.91 6.17 -7.97
N GLU A 114 9.87 5.77 -8.71
CA GLU A 114 8.48 5.96 -8.26
C GLU A 114 8.20 5.22 -6.94
N TRP A 115 8.68 4.00 -6.80
CA TRP A 115 8.51 3.22 -5.56
C TRP A 115 9.15 3.91 -4.36
N SER A 116 10.43 4.36 -4.50
CA SER A 116 11.14 5.08 -3.43
C SER A 116 10.41 6.38 -3.04
N ALA A 117 9.89 7.12 -4.02
CA ALA A 117 9.15 8.36 -3.78
C ALA A 117 7.83 8.13 -3.00
N LEU A 118 7.30 6.89 -2.95
CA LEU A 118 6.10 6.59 -2.16
C LEU A 118 6.36 6.57 -0.64
N GLU A 119 7.60 6.53 -0.18
CA GLU A 119 7.96 6.65 1.23
C GLU A 119 7.99 8.12 1.69
N ASP A 120 8.20 9.07 0.76
CA ASP A 120 8.33 10.47 1.09
C ASP A 120 6.99 11.13 1.42
N ALA A 121 6.95 11.92 2.49
CA ALA A 121 5.78 12.72 2.83
C ALA A 121 5.59 13.90 1.87
N VAL A 122 6.69 14.42 1.30
CA VAL A 122 6.67 15.55 0.35
C VAL A 122 6.80 15.01 -1.08
N VAL A 123 5.86 15.37 -1.93
CA VAL A 123 5.76 14.89 -3.31
C VAL A 123 5.81 16.05 -4.27
N ALA A 124 6.69 15.96 -5.26
CA ALA A 124 6.70 16.90 -6.38
C ALA A 124 5.43 16.73 -7.25
N LEU A 125 4.84 17.85 -7.63
CA LEU A 125 3.68 17.94 -8.50
C LEU A 125 4.04 18.65 -9.80
N PRO A 126 3.20 18.55 -10.85
CA PRO A 126 3.40 19.30 -12.09
C PRO A 126 3.56 20.81 -11.85
N ALA A 127 4.17 21.50 -12.83
CA ALA A 127 4.40 22.93 -12.81
C ALA A 127 5.26 23.47 -11.66
N GLY A 128 6.10 22.62 -11.03
CA GLY A 128 6.95 23.00 -9.90
C GLY A 128 6.21 23.16 -8.57
N ALA A 129 4.95 22.74 -8.52
CA ALA A 129 4.21 22.64 -7.27
C ALA A 129 4.66 21.41 -6.46
N ARG A 130 4.27 21.36 -5.21
CA ARG A 130 4.49 20.20 -4.32
C ARG A 130 3.31 19.99 -3.41
N MET A 131 3.19 18.80 -2.85
CA MET A 131 2.25 18.54 -1.78
C MET A 131 2.93 17.85 -0.62
N THR A 132 2.40 18.06 0.59
CA THR A 132 2.80 17.36 1.81
C THR A 132 1.64 16.50 2.28
N ILE A 133 1.90 15.21 2.52
CA ILE A 133 0.92 14.23 2.99
C ILE A 133 1.18 13.94 4.45
N SER A 134 0.19 14.22 5.30
CA SER A 134 0.27 14.06 6.76
C SER A 134 -0.82 13.10 7.25
N PRO A 135 -0.56 11.78 7.30
CA PRO A 135 -1.50 10.83 7.88
C PRO A 135 -1.58 11.02 9.40
N THR A 136 -2.78 10.99 9.93
CA THR A 136 -3.07 10.98 11.36
C THR A 136 -4.03 9.84 11.69
N PRO A 137 -4.24 9.47 12.97
CA PRO A 137 -5.20 8.45 13.35
C PRO A 137 -6.64 8.75 12.90
N ALA A 138 -7.02 10.02 12.75
CA ALA A 138 -8.38 10.45 12.44
C ALA A 138 -8.61 10.68 10.93
N LEU A 139 -7.64 11.25 10.25
CA LEU A 139 -7.73 11.64 8.84
C LEU A 139 -6.33 11.81 8.23
N THR A 140 -6.27 11.87 6.89
CA THR A 140 -5.07 12.32 6.20
C THR A 140 -5.24 13.76 5.72
N ALA A 141 -4.33 14.65 6.14
CA ALA A 141 -4.27 16.01 5.62
C ALA A 141 -3.27 16.09 4.46
N ILE A 142 -3.64 16.79 3.40
CA ILE A 142 -2.77 17.07 2.25
C ILE A 142 -2.74 18.58 2.06
N ASP A 143 -1.54 19.15 2.19
CA ASP A 143 -1.26 20.55 1.90
C ASP A 143 -0.61 20.68 0.52
N VAL A 144 -1.11 21.60 -0.30
CA VAL A 144 -0.61 21.82 -1.67
C VAL A 144 0.02 23.21 -1.78
N ASP A 145 1.33 23.22 -2.03
CA ASP A 145 2.11 24.45 -2.25
C ASP A 145 2.34 24.66 -3.75
N ALA A 146 1.99 25.84 -4.24
CA ALA A 146 2.17 26.23 -5.64
C ALA A 146 3.65 26.35 -6.07
N GLY A 147 4.58 26.51 -5.11
CA GLY A 147 6.00 26.65 -5.40
C GLY A 147 6.31 27.79 -6.40
N ALA A 148 7.17 27.48 -7.37
CA ALA A 148 7.58 28.42 -8.43
C ALA A 148 6.52 28.65 -9.53
N ALA A 149 5.37 27.96 -9.49
CA ALA A 149 4.29 28.08 -10.49
C ALA A 149 3.63 29.46 -10.55
N THR A 150 4.13 30.43 -9.79
CA THR A 150 3.60 31.79 -9.69
C THR A 150 3.97 32.70 -10.88
N ALA A 151 4.74 32.22 -11.86
CA ALA A 151 5.22 33.02 -13.01
C ALA A 151 4.20 33.19 -14.15
N ASP A 152 2.91 32.87 -13.93
CA ASP A 152 1.83 33.01 -14.91
C ASP A 152 1.48 34.50 -15.13
N ARG A 153 1.34 34.91 -16.39
CA ARG A 153 0.97 36.29 -16.79
C ARG A 153 -0.52 36.57 -16.63
N ARG A 154 -1.34 35.58 -16.34
CA ARG A 154 -2.78 35.73 -16.12
C ARG A 154 -3.09 36.45 -14.79
N PRO A 155 -4.27 37.04 -14.62
CA PRO A 155 -4.71 37.53 -13.32
C PRO A 155 -4.54 36.44 -12.25
N LYS A 156 -3.98 36.80 -11.09
CA LYS A 156 -3.57 35.87 -10.01
C LYS A 156 -4.65 34.80 -9.70
N LYS A 157 -5.92 35.20 -9.62
CA LYS A 157 -7.03 34.28 -9.33
C LYS A 157 -7.23 33.23 -10.43
N GLU A 158 -7.14 33.63 -11.69
CA GLU A 158 -7.28 32.73 -12.85
C GLU A 158 -6.12 31.76 -12.96
N ALA A 159 -4.90 32.26 -12.76
CA ALA A 159 -3.69 31.43 -12.74
C ALA A 159 -3.75 30.37 -11.64
N GLN A 160 -4.16 30.77 -10.43
CA GLN A 160 -4.33 29.84 -9.30
C GLN A 160 -5.43 28.79 -9.56
N LEU A 161 -6.54 29.18 -10.15
CA LEU A 161 -7.62 28.26 -10.50
C LEU A 161 -7.15 27.25 -11.56
N ALA A 162 -6.50 27.71 -12.61
CA ALA A 162 -5.96 26.86 -13.66
C ALA A 162 -4.91 25.87 -13.12
N LEU A 163 -4.01 26.35 -12.26
CA LEU A 163 -3.03 25.50 -11.57
C LEU A 163 -3.74 24.39 -10.79
N ASN A 164 -4.65 24.75 -9.89
CA ASN A 164 -5.34 23.74 -9.06
C ASN A 164 -6.08 22.70 -9.92
N ARG A 165 -6.76 23.12 -10.99
CA ARG A 165 -7.39 22.20 -11.94
C ARG A 165 -6.38 21.19 -12.54
N ALA A 166 -5.20 21.66 -12.88
CA ALA A 166 -4.14 20.82 -13.44
C ALA A 166 -3.52 19.88 -12.38
N LEU A 167 -3.48 20.28 -11.11
CA LEU A 167 -2.87 19.49 -10.02
C LEU A 167 -3.80 18.38 -9.47
N ILE A 168 -5.12 18.56 -9.50
CA ILE A 168 -6.09 17.61 -8.93
C ILE A 168 -5.86 16.17 -9.41
N PRO A 169 -5.68 15.85 -10.71
CA PRO A 169 -5.43 14.47 -11.15
C PRO A 169 -4.16 13.86 -10.53
N ALA A 170 -3.09 14.64 -10.39
CA ALA A 170 -1.84 14.19 -9.81
C ALA A 170 -1.97 13.95 -8.30
N ILE A 171 -2.67 14.82 -7.57
CA ILE A 171 -2.98 14.65 -6.14
C ILE A 171 -3.76 13.35 -5.93
N LEU A 172 -4.83 13.13 -6.70
CA LEU A 172 -5.66 11.94 -6.59
C LEU A 172 -4.92 10.66 -7.03
N ARG A 173 -4.00 10.75 -7.99
CA ARG A 173 -3.09 9.65 -8.32
C ARG A 173 -2.25 9.24 -7.10
N GLN A 174 -1.70 10.19 -6.35
CA GLN A 174 -0.92 9.89 -5.14
C GLN A 174 -1.78 9.28 -4.02
N ILE A 175 -3.01 9.73 -3.85
CA ILE A 175 -3.96 9.11 -2.93
C ILE A 175 -4.18 7.63 -3.29
N ARG A 176 -4.34 7.31 -4.59
CA ARG A 176 -4.50 5.92 -5.06
C ARG A 176 -3.25 5.09 -4.85
N LEU A 177 -2.09 5.58 -5.29
CA LEU A 177 -0.80 4.87 -5.21
C LEU A 177 -0.43 4.53 -3.77
N ARG A 178 -0.68 5.44 -2.84
CA ARG A 178 -0.38 5.25 -1.41
C ARG A 178 -1.48 4.54 -0.64
N HIS A 179 -2.57 4.15 -1.30
CA HIS A 179 -3.76 3.55 -0.70
C HIS A 179 -4.33 4.38 0.46
N LEU A 180 -4.19 5.71 0.43
CA LEU A 180 -4.75 6.56 1.48
C LEU A 180 -6.25 6.31 1.56
N ALA A 181 -6.78 6.21 2.78
CA ALA A 181 -8.16 5.79 3.00
C ALA A 181 -8.75 6.47 4.26
N GLY A 182 -10.06 6.38 4.40
CA GLY A 182 -10.81 7.09 5.44
C GLY A 182 -11.12 8.53 5.03
N ALA A 183 -11.15 9.43 5.98
CA ALA A 183 -11.30 10.85 5.74
C ALA A 183 -9.98 11.44 5.20
N ILE A 184 -10.04 12.15 4.10
CA ILE A 184 -8.90 12.84 3.50
C ILE A 184 -9.33 14.27 3.24
N VAL A 185 -8.51 15.23 3.66
CA VAL A 185 -8.72 16.65 3.41
C VAL A 185 -7.57 17.21 2.58
N VAL A 186 -7.91 18.05 1.58
CA VAL A 186 -6.92 18.66 0.68
C VAL A 186 -7.05 20.17 0.76
N ASP A 187 -5.94 20.83 1.14
CA ASP A 187 -5.81 22.28 1.08
C ASP A 187 -5.28 22.68 -0.30
N SER A 188 -6.10 23.35 -1.09
CA SER A 188 -5.77 23.75 -2.46
C SER A 188 -4.86 24.99 -2.50
N ALA A 189 -3.84 24.97 -3.37
CA ALA A 189 -2.82 26.00 -3.44
C ALA A 189 -3.39 27.42 -3.71
N GLY A 190 -3.13 28.33 -2.81
CA GLY A 190 -3.28 29.78 -3.00
C GLY A 190 -4.67 30.33 -3.31
N LEU A 191 -5.71 29.48 -3.41
CA LEU A 191 -7.08 29.93 -3.66
C LEU A 191 -7.77 30.41 -2.37
N PRO A 192 -8.44 31.59 -2.39
CA PRO A 192 -9.28 31.99 -1.28
C PRO A 192 -10.42 30.98 -1.05
N GLN A 193 -10.78 30.75 0.21
CA GLN A 193 -11.81 29.80 0.62
C GLN A 193 -13.09 29.88 -0.24
N ARG A 194 -13.63 31.09 -0.46
CA ARG A 194 -14.86 31.32 -1.25
C ARG A 194 -14.72 30.96 -2.74
N GLY A 195 -13.49 30.81 -3.27
CA GLY A 195 -13.23 30.47 -4.67
C GLY A 195 -13.02 28.99 -4.92
N ARG A 196 -12.91 28.19 -3.87
CA ARG A 196 -12.53 26.76 -3.98
C ARG A 196 -13.66 25.88 -4.47
N SER A 197 -14.93 26.24 -4.21
CA SER A 197 -16.11 25.46 -4.64
C SER A 197 -16.19 25.22 -6.14
N VAL A 198 -15.60 26.09 -6.96
CA VAL A 198 -15.54 25.90 -8.42
C VAL A 198 -14.67 24.71 -8.87
N LEU A 199 -13.89 24.14 -7.96
CA LEU A 199 -13.07 22.93 -8.20
C LEU A 199 -13.85 21.63 -7.95
N ALA A 200 -15.09 21.69 -7.43
CA ALA A 200 -15.84 20.50 -7.04
C ALA A 200 -15.98 19.48 -8.18
N GLU A 201 -16.37 19.95 -9.36
CA GLU A 201 -16.53 19.09 -10.54
C GLU A 201 -15.22 18.45 -10.98
N ASN A 202 -14.07 19.14 -10.82
CA ASN A 202 -12.75 18.61 -11.13
C ASN A 202 -12.38 17.47 -10.17
N PHE A 203 -12.69 17.61 -8.86
CA PHE A 203 -12.50 16.51 -7.90
C PHE A 203 -13.40 15.33 -8.22
N ILE A 204 -14.68 15.56 -8.48
CA ILE A 204 -15.67 14.51 -8.80
C ILE A 204 -15.21 13.73 -10.05
N ALA A 205 -14.86 14.43 -11.12
CA ALA A 205 -14.43 13.82 -12.37
C ALA A 205 -13.15 12.97 -12.18
N ALA A 206 -12.16 13.51 -11.48
CA ALA A 206 -10.88 12.81 -11.27
C ALA A 206 -10.97 11.63 -10.26
N LEU A 207 -12.00 11.61 -9.39
CA LEU A 207 -12.28 10.48 -8.49
C LEU A 207 -13.04 9.33 -9.19
N ALA A 208 -13.68 9.58 -10.32
CA ALA A 208 -14.52 8.58 -11.02
C ALA A 208 -13.73 7.32 -11.42
N ASP A 209 -12.45 7.48 -11.76
CA ASP A 209 -11.56 6.39 -12.18
C ASP A 209 -10.91 5.61 -11.02
N ASP A 210 -11.17 6.00 -9.76
CA ASP A 210 -10.63 5.28 -8.61
C ASP A 210 -11.44 3.99 -8.35
N PRO A 211 -10.80 2.79 -8.43
CA PRO A 211 -11.49 1.51 -8.19
C PRO A 211 -12.11 1.39 -6.80
N ALA A 212 -11.59 2.14 -5.82
CA ALA A 212 -12.13 2.17 -4.47
C ALA A 212 -13.45 2.95 -4.35
N LYS A 213 -13.89 3.64 -5.42
CA LYS A 213 -15.12 4.44 -5.46
C LYS A 213 -15.22 5.42 -4.30
N PRO A 214 -14.26 6.34 -4.15
CA PRO A 214 -14.32 7.39 -3.14
C PRO A 214 -15.46 8.34 -3.40
N ARG A 215 -15.87 9.08 -2.34
CA ARG A 215 -16.88 10.11 -2.44
C ARG A 215 -16.26 11.47 -2.15
N PHE A 216 -16.50 12.44 -3.00
CA PHE A 216 -16.27 13.84 -2.71
C PHE A 216 -17.44 14.36 -1.87
N LEU A 217 -17.15 14.91 -0.69
CA LEU A 217 -18.17 15.39 0.24
C LEU A 217 -18.42 16.90 0.10
N GLY A 218 -17.56 17.60 -0.62
CA GLY A 218 -17.61 19.04 -0.79
C GLY A 218 -16.41 19.75 -0.19
N PHE A 219 -16.58 21.02 0.14
CA PHE A 219 -15.56 21.81 0.82
C PHE A 219 -16.04 22.17 2.23
N SER A 220 -15.15 22.02 3.21
CA SER A 220 -15.42 22.41 4.60
C SER A 220 -15.60 23.92 4.74
N GLY A 221 -16.04 24.36 5.93
CA GLY A 221 -16.07 25.78 6.30
C GLY A 221 -14.70 26.46 6.25
N LEU A 222 -13.59 25.72 6.28
CA LEU A 222 -12.23 26.19 6.08
C LEU A 222 -11.79 26.20 4.60
N GLY A 223 -12.61 25.66 3.69
CA GLY A 223 -12.30 25.55 2.28
C GLY A 223 -11.47 24.32 1.92
N LEU A 224 -11.33 23.35 2.82
CA LEU A 224 -10.64 22.10 2.53
C LEU A 224 -11.53 21.19 1.69
N ALA A 225 -11.00 20.59 0.62
CA ALA A 225 -11.71 19.58 -0.15
C ALA A 225 -11.80 18.29 0.68
N GLU A 226 -13.00 17.79 0.91
CA GLU A 226 -13.25 16.62 1.75
C GLU A 226 -13.54 15.39 0.90
N ILE A 227 -12.76 14.33 1.11
CA ILE A 227 -12.87 13.06 0.39
C ILE A 227 -13.03 11.94 1.41
N LEU A 228 -14.01 11.07 1.20
CA LEU A 228 -14.14 9.81 1.94
C LEU A 228 -13.80 8.65 1.02
N ARG A 229 -12.63 8.01 1.25
CA ARG A 229 -12.16 6.88 0.44
C ARG A 229 -12.25 5.56 1.22
N PRO A 230 -12.95 4.53 0.72
CA PRO A 230 -13.02 3.23 1.36
C PRO A 230 -11.64 2.61 1.57
N ARG A 231 -11.42 2.00 2.74
CA ARG A 231 -10.19 1.26 3.03
C ARG A 231 -10.33 -0.18 2.53
N LEU A 232 -9.84 -0.45 1.34
CA LEU A 232 -9.77 -1.80 0.75
C LEU A 232 -8.48 -2.50 1.13
N HIS A 233 -7.38 -1.77 1.17
CA HIS A 233 -6.03 -2.23 1.52
C HIS A 233 -5.43 -1.33 2.60
N PRO A 234 -4.44 -1.81 3.37
CA PRO A 234 -3.68 -0.94 4.25
C PRO A 234 -2.99 0.18 3.47
N PRO A 235 -2.96 1.42 3.96
CA PRO A 235 -2.13 2.49 3.40
C PRO A 235 -0.65 2.11 3.43
N LEU A 236 0.13 2.57 2.43
CA LEU A 236 1.55 2.21 2.32
C LEU A 236 2.37 2.67 3.53
N HIS A 237 2.08 3.86 4.09
CA HIS A 237 2.80 4.35 5.27
C HIS A 237 2.66 3.42 6.49
N GLU A 238 1.51 2.72 6.65
CA GLU A 238 1.34 1.72 7.70
C GLU A 238 2.14 0.44 7.39
N LEU A 239 2.19 0.03 6.13
CA LEU A 239 2.98 -1.13 5.70
C LEU A 239 4.48 -0.87 5.87
N PHE A 240 4.97 0.28 5.42
CA PHE A 240 6.38 0.66 5.54
C PHE A 240 6.85 0.85 6.98
N ALA A 241 5.96 1.26 7.88
CA ALA A 241 6.29 1.40 9.29
C ALA A 241 6.42 0.07 10.05
N GLY A 242 5.98 -1.05 9.44
CA GLY A 242 5.93 -2.34 10.10
C GLY A 242 7.26 -3.12 10.06
N PRO A 243 7.51 -4.02 11.03
CA PRO A 243 8.72 -4.83 11.08
C PRO A 243 8.85 -5.78 9.89
N HIS A 244 7.76 -6.19 9.27
CA HIS A 244 7.76 -7.05 8.09
C HIS A 244 8.37 -6.34 6.86
N ALA A 245 7.99 -5.07 6.61
CA ALA A 245 8.58 -4.30 5.52
C ALA A 245 10.08 -4.07 5.75
N ALA A 246 10.48 -3.75 6.99
CA ALA A 246 11.89 -3.64 7.36
C ALA A 246 12.64 -4.97 7.12
N GLY A 247 12.02 -6.10 7.46
CA GLY A 247 12.57 -7.44 7.23
C GLY A 247 12.78 -7.76 5.74
N LEU A 248 11.80 -7.43 4.91
CA LEU A 248 11.91 -7.61 3.45
C LEU A 248 12.99 -6.71 2.84
N ALA A 249 13.08 -5.45 3.29
CA ALA A 249 14.13 -4.52 2.86
C ALA A 249 15.53 -5.02 3.28
N ALA A 250 15.66 -5.53 4.51
CA ALA A 250 16.91 -6.11 5.00
C ALA A 250 17.32 -7.35 4.20
N LEU A 251 16.40 -8.26 3.88
CA LEU A 251 16.69 -9.42 3.03
C LEU A 251 17.07 -9.02 1.61
N ALA A 252 16.42 -8.02 1.03
CA ALA A 252 16.76 -7.50 -0.30
C ALA A 252 18.18 -6.90 -0.31
N ALA A 253 18.52 -6.09 0.69
CA ALA A 253 19.88 -5.54 0.83
C ALA A 253 20.93 -6.64 1.08
N LEU A 254 20.59 -7.66 1.87
CA LEU A 254 21.46 -8.81 2.09
C LEU A 254 21.72 -9.60 0.79
N CYS A 255 20.67 -9.77 -0.05
CA CYS A 255 20.84 -10.38 -1.38
C CYS A 255 21.84 -9.58 -2.24
N ALA A 256 21.65 -8.27 -2.32
CA ALA A 256 22.52 -7.39 -3.10
C ALA A 256 23.99 -7.46 -2.61
N ALA A 257 24.20 -7.40 -1.29
CA ALA A 257 25.54 -7.50 -0.72
C ALA A 257 26.25 -8.84 -1.05
N TRP A 258 25.52 -9.95 -1.01
CA TRP A 258 26.07 -11.27 -1.40
C TRP A 258 26.37 -11.36 -2.90
N GLU A 259 25.59 -10.70 -3.76
CA GLU A 259 25.81 -10.67 -5.21
C GLU A 259 27.00 -9.78 -5.58
N GLU A 260 27.14 -8.63 -4.91
CA GLU A 260 28.25 -7.69 -5.13
C GLU A 260 29.59 -8.21 -4.58
N GLN A 261 29.57 -8.89 -3.43
CA GLN A 261 30.76 -9.35 -2.73
C GLN A 261 30.63 -10.81 -2.25
N PRO A 262 30.61 -11.79 -3.18
CA PRO A 262 30.37 -13.20 -2.83
C PRO A 262 31.48 -13.81 -1.98
N GLY A 263 32.66 -13.17 -1.92
CA GLY A 263 33.81 -13.58 -1.09
C GLY A 263 33.76 -13.11 0.36
N MET A 264 32.77 -12.28 0.73
CA MET A 264 32.59 -11.79 2.11
C MET A 264 31.33 -12.37 2.72
N GLY A 265 31.38 -12.70 4.01
CA GLY A 265 30.20 -13.09 4.78
C GLY A 265 29.36 -11.88 5.15
N HIS A 266 28.06 -11.92 4.89
CA HIS A 266 27.11 -10.87 5.24
C HIS A 266 26.00 -11.41 6.12
N ALA A 267 25.55 -10.60 7.09
CA ALA A 267 24.42 -10.89 7.96
C ALA A 267 23.55 -9.65 8.15
N VAL A 268 22.27 -9.86 8.49
CA VAL A 268 21.38 -8.81 8.97
C VAL A 268 21.47 -8.74 10.49
N GLN A 269 21.72 -7.55 11.01
CA GLN A 269 21.56 -7.23 12.41
C GLN A 269 20.34 -6.30 12.56
N ALA A 270 19.35 -6.70 13.36
CA ALA A 270 18.08 -5.99 13.42
C ALA A 270 17.38 -6.14 14.77
N ALA A 271 16.39 -5.26 15.02
CA ALA A 271 15.52 -5.38 16.17
C ALA A 271 14.79 -6.74 16.21
N PRO A 272 14.54 -7.31 17.42
CA PRO A 272 13.90 -8.62 17.57
C PRO A 272 12.59 -8.78 16.78
N ALA A 273 11.77 -7.73 16.71
CA ALA A 273 10.52 -7.75 15.93
C ALA A 273 10.77 -7.91 14.42
N VAL A 274 11.84 -7.33 13.89
CA VAL A 274 12.22 -7.46 12.47
C VAL A 274 12.74 -8.87 12.20
N ILE A 275 13.57 -9.42 13.09
CA ILE A 275 14.06 -10.80 12.97
C ILE A 275 12.88 -11.78 13.00
N ALA A 276 11.97 -11.65 13.98
CA ALA A 276 10.78 -12.48 14.07
C ALA A 276 9.88 -12.38 12.81
N ALA A 277 9.76 -11.19 12.23
CA ALA A 277 9.02 -11.00 10.98
C ALA A 277 9.69 -11.72 9.80
N ILE A 278 11.02 -11.68 9.68
CA ILE A 278 11.77 -12.46 8.67
C ILE A 278 11.58 -13.96 8.91
N GLU A 279 11.72 -14.42 10.15
CA GLU A 279 11.62 -15.83 10.50
C GLU A 279 10.23 -16.41 10.27
N SER A 280 9.18 -15.61 10.44
CA SER A 280 7.80 -16.02 10.15
C SER A 280 7.47 -16.06 8.66
N ASP A 281 8.18 -15.31 7.81
CA ASP A 281 7.97 -15.30 6.36
C ASP A 281 8.75 -16.44 5.68
N VAL A 282 8.11 -17.61 5.65
CA VAL A 282 8.68 -18.82 5.02
C VAL A 282 8.96 -18.60 3.53
N ILE A 283 8.11 -17.82 2.84
CA ILE A 283 8.26 -17.57 1.39
C ILE A 283 9.48 -16.69 1.14
N ALA A 284 9.62 -15.58 1.83
CA ALA A 284 10.75 -14.67 1.66
C ALA A 284 12.09 -15.37 1.98
N ARG A 285 12.14 -16.18 3.05
CA ARG A 285 13.34 -16.98 3.39
C ARG A 285 13.67 -18.04 2.36
N GLN A 286 12.64 -18.67 1.77
CA GLN A 286 12.89 -19.66 0.70
C GLN A 286 13.41 -18.97 -0.55
N GLN A 287 12.81 -17.85 -0.97
CA GLN A 287 13.28 -17.06 -2.11
C GLN A 287 14.71 -16.57 -1.92
N PHE A 288 15.08 -16.14 -0.70
CA PHE A 288 16.48 -15.79 -0.38
C PHE A 288 17.40 -16.98 -0.57
N ARG A 289 17.04 -18.15 -0.03
CA ARG A 289 17.84 -19.40 -0.19
C ARG A 289 18.02 -19.81 -1.64
N ASP A 290 16.95 -19.74 -2.42
CA ASP A 290 16.96 -20.12 -3.84
C ASP A 290 17.86 -19.18 -4.66
N ARG A 291 17.94 -17.91 -4.24
CA ARG A 291 18.75 -16.90 -4.92
C ARG A 291 20.22 -16.95 -4.53
N ILE A 292 20.52 -17.10 -3.25
CA ILE A 292 21.88 -17.00 -2.69
C ILE A 292 22.54 -18.37 -2.45
N GLY A 293 21.76 -19.46 -2.46
CA GLY A 293 22.23 -20.81 -2.21
C GLY A 293 22.46 -21.15 -0.73
N ARG A 294 22.12 -20.24 0.20
CA ARG A 294 22.28 -20.44 1.65
C ARG A 294 21.20 -19.70 2.45
N ALA A 295 21.05 -20.06 3.73
CA ALA A 295 20.15 -19.36 4.63
C ALA A 295 20.68 -17.95 4.98
N ALA A 296 19.77 -16.99 5.20
CA ALA A 296 20.13 -15.68 5.74
C ALA A 296 20.69 -15.83 7.16
N ILE A 297 21.79 -15.12 7.44
CA ILE A 297 22.36 -15.01 8.78
C ILE A 297 21.70 -13.81 9.45
N LEU A 298 21.03 -14.04 10.58
CA LEU A 298 20.23 -13.07 11.29
C LEU A 298 20.71 -12.92 12.73
N HIS A 299 20.94 -11.69 13.17
CA HIS A 299 21.35 -11.34 14.53
C HIS A 299 20.35 -10.37 15.13
N ALA A 300 19.71 -10.75 16.25
CA ALA A 300 18.84 -9.86 16.99
C ALA A 300 19.69 -8.89 17.83
N GLU A 301 19.36 -7.60 17.73
CA GLU A 301 19.94 -6.53 18.55
C GLU A 301 18.82 -5.62 19.06
N SER A 302 18.85 -5.28 20.36
CA SER A 302 17.93 -4.31 20.91
C SER A 302 18.21 -2.93 20.29
N SER A 303 17.18 -2.29 19.72
CA SER A 303 17.25 -0.96 19.14
C SER A 303 16.06 -0.13 19.57
N GLU A 304 16.33 1.13 19.94
CA GLU A 304 15.28 2.13 20.22
C GLU A 304 14.72 2.76 18.93
N ALA A 305 15.35 2.48 17.77
CA ALA A 305 14.88 3.01 16.49
C ALA A 305 13.53 2.41 16.09
N ALA A 306 12.76 3.17 15.30
CA ALA A 306 11.51 2.67 14.72
C ALA A 306 11.76 1.37 13.92
N PRO A 307 10.85 0.38 13.96
CA PRO A 307 11.04 -0.93 13.31
C PRO A 307 11.47 -0.88 11.84
N SER A 308 10.96 0.08 11.07
CA SER A 308 11.30 0.30 9.66
C SER A 308 12.75 0.74 9.40
N ARG A 309 13.47 1.19 10.44
CA ARG A 309 14.88 1.63 10.38
C ARG A 309 15.81 0.84 11.30
N ALA A 310 15.29 -0.15 12.00
CA ALA A 310 16.02 -0.88 13.03
C ALA A 310 16.76 -2.11 12.47
N TRP A 311 17.47 -1.96 11.34
CA TRP A 311 18.34 -3.00 10.79
C TRP A 311 19.56 -2.41 10.09
N ARG A 312 20.63 -3.22 10.02
CA ARG A 312 21.85 -2.94 9.26
C ARG A 312 22.49 -4.23 8.75
N LEU A 313 23.29 -4.12 7.70
CA LEU A 313 24.16 -5.20 7.27
C LEU A 313 25.46 -5.16 8.09
N VAL A 314 25.93 -6.34 8.45
CA VAL A 314 27.22 -6.52 9.13
C VAL A 314 28.03 -7.60 8.40
N THR A 315 29.36 -7.43 8.40
CA THR A 315 30.27 -8.44 7.87
C THR A 315 30.51 -9.51 8.92
N VAL A 316 30.47 -10.76 8.51
CA VAL A 316 30.73 -11.92 9.37
C VAL A 316 31.79 -12.81 8.74
N PRO A 317 32.61 -13.55 9.54
CA PRO A 317 33.53 -14.53 8.98
C PRO A 317 32.78 -15.56 8.13
N GLN A 318 33.32 -15.88 6.95
CA GLN A 318 32.84 -17.04 6.20
C GLN A 318 33.25 -18.33 6.94
N ARG A 319 32.25 -19.13 7.30
CA ARG A 319 32.47 -20.51 7.77
C ARG A 319 32.24 -21.47 6.63
#